data_259c273658e4625d54cc593e08dffd44
#
_entry.id   259c273658e4625d54cc593e08dffd44
#
_cell.length_a   1.000
_cell.length_b   1.000
_cell.length_c   1.000
_cell.angle_alpha   90.00
_cell.angle_beta   90.00
_cell.angle_gamma   90.00
#
_symmetry.space_group_name_H-M   'P 1'
#
loop_
_entity.id
_entity.type
_entity.pdbx_description
1 polymer ?
#
loop_
_entity_poly.entity_id
_entity_poly.type
_entity_poly.pdbx_seq_one_letter_code
_entity_poly.pdbx_strand_id
1 'polypeptide(L)'
;MAIFYNTFIKIFSILISFAIIIFVFVIILSFFEKNNNFVLISGNNSSQNTIAIIELSGVIIHQGYELNNFLNAFVISPSVVKKNLEALKEQSPKIIIVSINSPGGTVSASKDLYDIFKKYKKNNNTEIIFHTNEMLTSGGYWVSSAADEIYANYGSIIGSIGVKGPDWFFYDQPNSISTGIFGNSIETKNGIKNFSCKAGKSKDIFNPFREPSDIELIHLQEMVDGIYDDFIRVISKERSIEVNTIINDIGALIYNSEQAVNLHLIDNEMSLDDLITNIAKTRSFEDYRVIRSSIQKNTFLTQLLNGSLINQNQHMKIECLNLRSSISVVLNYESTGC
;
A
#
# COMPACT_ATOMS: atom_id res chain seq x y z
N MET A 1 -37.94 -33.53 -41.21
CA MET A 1 -36.58 -33.40 -40.65
C MET A 1 -35.70 -32.40 -41.43
N ALA A 2 -35.55 -32.49 -42.73
CA ALA A 2 -34.68 -31.59 -43.51
C ALA A 2 -35.03 -30.09 -43.43
N ILE A 3 -36.32 -29.75 -43.43
CA ILE A 3 -36.79 -28.36 -43.33
C ILE A 3 -36.44 -27.78 -41.96
N PHE A 4 -36.62 -28.52 -40.87
CA PHE A 4 -36.28 -28.09 -39.51
C PHE A 4 -34.76 -27.85 -39.37
N TYR A 5 -33.95 -28.76 -39.91
CA TYR A 5 -32.50 -28.65 -39.87
C TYR A 5 -32.01 -27.42 -40.64
N ASN A 6 -32.50 -27.17 -41.84
CA ASN A 6 -32.14 -25.99 -42.65
C ASN A 6 -32.57 -24.68 -41.97
N THR A 7 -33.75 -24.65 -41.34
CA THR A 7 -34.22 -23.46 -40.63
C THR A 7 -33.37 -23.21 -39.37
N PHE A 8 -33.03 -24.27 -38.64
CA PHE A 8 -32.14 -24.16 -37.46
C PHE A 8 -30.76 -23.63 -37.84
N ILE A 9 -30.13 -24.13 -38.90
CA ILE A 9 -28.83 -23.63 -39.37
C ILE A 9 -28.89 -22.14 -39.73
N LYS A 10 -29.92 -21.70 -40.43
CA LYS A 10 -30.10 -20.29 -40.79
C LYS A 10 -30.23 -19.39 -39.58
N ILE A 11 -31.07 -19.75 -38.59
CA ILE A 11 -31.24 -19.01 -37.37
C ILE A 11 -29.92 -18.96 -36.58
N PHE A 12 -29.22 -20.10 -36.47
CA PHE A 12 -27.95 -20.19 -35.77
C PHE A 12 -26.85 -19.35 -36.43
N SER A 13 -26.80 -19.33 -37.77
CA SER A 13 -25.85 -18.49 -38.53
C SER A 13 -26.11 -16.99 -38.33
N ILE A 14 -27.41 -16.58 -38.27
CA ILE A 14 -27.77 -15.20 -37.98
C ILE A 14 -27.36 -14.81 -36.57
N LEU A 15 -27.58 -15.66 -35.58
CA LEU A 15 -27.17 -15.42 -34.19
C LEU A 15 -25.65 -15.30 -34.04
N ILE A 16 -24.90 -16.19 -34.70
CA ILE A 16 -23.43 -16.10 -34.72
C ILE A 16 -22.95 -14.80 -35.37
N SER A 17 -23.51 -14.44 -36.53
CA SER A 17 -23.15 -13.20 -37.21
C SER A 17 -23.41 -11.97 -36.32
N PHE A 18 -24.55 -11.95 -35.62
CA PHE A 18 -24.89 -10.87 -34.69
C PHE A 18 -23.95 -10.82 -33.49
N ALA A 19 -23.57 -11.96 -32.93
CA ALA A 19 -22.58 -12.06 -31.86
C ALA A 19 -21.20 -11.54 -32.30
N ILE A 20 -20.78 -11.87 -33.53
CA ILE A 20 -19.50 -11.36 -34.09
C ILE A 20 -19.55 -9.85 -34.26
N ILE A 21 -20.67 -9.29 -34.77
CA ILE A 21 -20.82 -7.84 -34.92
C ILE A 21 -20.75 -7.14 -33.56
N ILE A 22 -21.45 -7.65 -32.54
CA ILE A 22 -21.37 -7.11 -31.18
C ILE A 22 -19.93 -7.18 -30.64
N PHE A 23 -19.25 -8.31 -30.84
CA PHE A 23 -17.87 -8.50 -30.39
C PHE A 23 -16.91 -7.49 -31.05
N VAL A 24 -17.01 -7.32 -32.37
CA VAL A 24 -16.21 -6.33 -33.12
C VAL A 24 -16.55 -4.92 -32.65
N PHE A 25 -17.83 -4.60 -32.43
CA PHE A 25 -18.25 -3.29 -31.91
C PHE A 25 -17.70 -3.00 -30.52
N VAL A 26 -17.70 -3.98 -29.62
CA VAL A 26 -17.09 -3.88 -28.28
C VAL A 26 -15.58 -3.66 -28.37
N ILE A 27 -14.90 -4.37 -29.29
CA ILE A 27 -13.46 -4.14 -29.53
C ILE A 27 -13.22 -2.71 -30.02
N ILE A 28 -13.99 -2.24 -31.00
CA ILE A 28 -13.86 -0.88 -31.53
C ILE A 28 -14.11 0.14 -30.41
N LEU A 29 -15.14 -0.02 -29.60
CA LEU A 29 -15.40 0.86 -28.46
C LEU A 29 -14.24 0.87 -27.46
N SER A 30 -13.61 -0.28 -27.20
CA SER A 30 -12.47 -0.35 -26.29
C SER A 30 -11.22 0.39 -26.81
N PHE A 31 -11.05 0.52 -28.13
CA PHE A 31 -9.98 1.35 -28.73
C PHE A 31 -10.27 2.84 -28.63
N PHE A 32 -11.53 3.24 -28.54
CA PHE A 32 -11.93 4.64 -28.38
C PHE A 32 -12.06 5.07 -26.89
N GLU A 33 -12.09 4.13 -25.96
CA GLU A 33 -11.99 4.45 -24.54
C GLU A 33 -10.60 5.02 -24.25
N LYS A 34 -10.50 6.35 -24.37
CA LYS A 34 -9.33 7.09 -23.88
C LYS A 34 -9.30 6.86 -22.36
N ASN A 35 -8.37 6.02 -21.91
CA ASN A 35 -8.12 5.81 -20.49
C ASN A 35 -7.75 7.17 -19.85
N ASN A 36 -8.74 7.93 -19.45
CA ASN A 36 -8.54 9.11 -18.64
C ASN A 36 -8.14 8.63 -17.25
N ASN A 37 -6.83 8.49 -17.03
CA ASN A 37 -6.28 8.10 -15.74
C ASN A 37 -6.57 9.14 -14.64
N PHE A 38 -7.12 10.29 -15.00
CA PHE A 38 -7.38 11.40 -14.09
C PHE A 38 -8.75 12.02 -14.37
N VAL A 39 -9.45 12.37 -13.28
CA VAL A 39 -10.77 13.02 -13.31
C VAL A 39 -10.60 14.42 -12.74
N LEU A 40 -11.19 15.42 -13.41
CA LEU A 40 -11.30 16.78 -12.88
C LEU A 40 -12.24 16.77 -11.67
N ILE A 41 -11.74 17.26 -10.53
CA ILE A 41 -12.51 17.37 -9.28
C ILE A 41 -13.08 18.78 -9.13
N SER A 42 -12.25 19.80 -9.36
CA SER A 42 -12.66 21.20 -9.23
C SER A 42 -11.78 22.12 -10.04
N GLY A 43 -12.22 23.38 -10.20
CA GLY A 43 -11.49 24.42 -10.89
C GLY A 43 -11.70 24.43 -12.40
N ASN A 44 -10.88 25.19 -13.11
CA ASN A 44 -10.97 25.41 -14.55
C ASN A 44 -10.11 24.38 -15.30
N ASN A 45 -10.74 23.54 -16.13
CA ASN A 45 -10.08 22.47 -16.88
C ASN A 45 -8.98 22.97 -17.85
N SER A 46 -9.05 24.21 -18.29
CA SER A 46 -8.05 24.83 -19.17
C SER A 46 -6.87 25.48 -18.45
N SER A 47 -6.88 25.52 -17.11
CA SER A 47 -5.81 26.10 -16.33
C SER A 47 -4.50 25.32 -16.45
N GLN A 48 -3.39 26.06 -16.51
CA GLN A 48 -2.04 25.51 -16.49
C GLN A 48 -1.53 25.19 -15.07
N ASN A 49 -2.22 25.71 -14.03
CA ASN A 49 -1.89 25.44 -12.65
C ASN A 49 -2.62 24.16 -12.20
N THR A 50 -1.97 23.02 -12.40
CA THR A 50 -2.55 21.72 -12.04
C THR A 50 -2.12 21.31 -10.64
N ILE A 51 -3.10 21.03 -9.78
CA ILE A 51 -2.95 20.33 -8.50
C ILE A 51 -3.45 18.89 -8.72
N ALA A 52 -2.58 17.91 -8.54
CA ALA A 52 -2.94 16.52 -8.72
C ALA A 52 -3.06 15.83 -7.37
N ILE A 53 -4.12 15.03 -7.17
CA ILE A 53 -4.33 14.22 -5.96
C ILE A 53 -4.07 12.76 -6.28
N ILE A 54 -3.19 12.14 -5.50
CA ILE A 54 -2.96 10.68 -5.48
C ILE A 54 -3.47 10.15 -4.14
N GLU A 55 -4.33 9.17 -4.17
CA GLU A 55 -4.83 8.51 -2.95
C GLU A 55 -4.09 7.21 -2.71
N LEU A 56 -3.53 7.05 -1.51
CA LEU A 56 -2.79 5.87 -1.06
C LEU A 56 -3.38 5.39 0.26
N SER A 57 -3.87 4.14 0.31
CA SER A 57 -4.44 3.59 1.54
C SER A 57 -3.98 2.16 1.78
N GLY A 58 -3.62 1.85 3.01
CA GLY A 58 -3.26 0.50 3.45
C GLY A 58 -1.79 0.28 3.79
N VAL A 59 -1.39 -0.98 3.83
CA VAL A 59 -0.04 -1.41 4.23
C VAL A 59 0.94 -1.25 3.06
N ILE A 60 2.14 -0.75 3.35
CA ILE A 60 3.19 -0.54 2.35
C ILE A 60 4.00 -1.83 2.18
N ILE A 61 3.84 -2.50 1.02
CA ILE A 61 4.58 -3.73 0.69
C ILE A 61 4.93 -3.77 -0.80
N HIS A 62 5.98 -4.52 -1.14
CA HIS A 62 6.20 -4.92 -2.54
C HIS A 62 5.15 -5.94 -2.93
N GLN A 63 4.33 -5.58 -3.91
CA GLN A 63 3.28 -6.45 -4.42
C GLN A 63 3.84 -7.41 -5.46
N GLY A 64 3.59 -8.73 -5.29
CA GLY A 64 3.68 -9.68 -6.39
C GLY A 64 2.56 -9.42 -7.40
N TYR A 65 2.79 -9.73 -8.68
CA TYR A 65 1.89 -9.42 -9.80
C TYR A 65 0.48 -10.05 -9.73
N GLU A 66 0.17 -10.86 -8.72
CA GLU A 66 -1.00 -11.73 -8.68
C GLU A 66 -1.99 -11.46 -7.51
N LEU A 67 -1.82 -10.39 -6.74
CA LEU A 67 -2.82 -10.09 -5.71
C LEU A 67 -4.13 -9.63 -6.38
N ASN A 68 -5.22 -10.35 -6.08
CA ASN A 68 -6.57 -10.05 -6.57
C ASN A 68 -6.95 -8.59 -6.30
N ASN A 69 -7.69 -7.98 -7.24
CA ASN A 69 -8.10 -6.57 -7.22
C ASN A 69 -8.74 -6.09 -5.90
N PHE A 70 -9.31 -7.00 -5.12
CA PHE A 70 -9.90 -6.71 -3.81
C PHE A 70 -8.83 -6.41 -2.75
N LEU A 71 -7.73 -7.17 -2.71
CA LEU A 71 -6.61 -6.94 -1.77
C LEU A 71 -5.74 -5.74 -2.19
N ASN A 72 -5.72 -5.40 -3.48
CA ASN A 72 -5.03 -4.22 -3.99
C ASN A 72 -5.58 -2.90 -3.42
N ALA A 73 -6.84 -2.88 -3.00
CA ALA A 73 -7.46 -1.70 -2.40
C ALA A 73 -6.89 -1.36 -1.00
N PHE A 74 -6.16 -2.29 -0.37
CA PHE A 74 -5.61 -2.14 0.99
C PHE A 74 -4.07 -2.20 1.03
N VAL A 75 -3.42 -2.08 -0.13
CA VAL A 75 -1.97 -2.19 -0.27
C VAL A 75 -1.41 -1.02 -1.05
N ILE A 76 -0.36 -0.40 -0.50
CA ILE A 76 0.43 0.62 -1.17
C ILE A 76 1.68 -0.06 -1.74
N SER A 77 1.77 -0.14 -3.07
CA SER A 77 2.90 -0.76 -3.77
C SER A 77 3.77 0.28 -4.47
N PRO A 78 5.10 0.25 -4.28
CA PRO A 78 6.03 1.12 -4.98
C PRO A 78 5.90 1.10 -6.50
N SER A 79 5.66 -0.08 -7.08
CA SER A 79 5.51 -0.24 -8.53
C SER A 79 4.25 0.45 -9.08
N VAL A 80 3.13 0.36 -8.34
CA VAL A 80 1.87 1.01 -8.70
C VAL A 80 1.98 2.52 -8.56
N VAL A 81 2.55 3.01 -7.45
CA VAL A 81 2.76 4.45 -7.24
C VAL A 81 3.68 5.03 -8.30
N LYS A 82 4.77 4.36 -8.64
CA LYS A 82 5.67 4.77 -9.71
C LYS A 82 4.93 4.90 -11.04
N LYS A 83 4.10 3.92 -11.41
CA LYS A 83 3.29 3.95 -12.63
C LYS A 83 2.31 5.13 -12.64
N ASN A 84 1.67 5.42 -11.51
CA ASN A 84 0.76 6.55 -11.38
C ASN A 84 1.50 7.89 -11.54
N LEU A 85 2.67 8.03 -10.94
CA LEU A 85 3.52 9.22 -11.07
C LEU A 85 4.01 9.42 -12.51
N GLU A 86 4.37 8.34 -13.22
CA GLU A 86 4.74 8.41 -14.63
C GLU A 86 3.57 8.90 -15.50
N ALA A 87 2.36 8.41 -15.26
CA ALA A 87 1.17 8.88 -15.97
C ALA A 87 0.84 10.36 -15.67
N LEU A 88 1.14 10.84 -14.45
CA LEU A 88 0.95 12.24 -14.07
C LEU A 88 1.86 13.22 -14.82
N LYS A 89 2.98 12.80 -15.34
CA LYS A 89 3.89 13.68 -16.10
C LYS A 89 3.20 14.35 -17.29
N GLU A 90 2.28 13.65 -17.93
CA GLU A 90 1.51 14.20 -19.08
C GLU A 90 0.61 15.37 -18.66
N GLN A 91 0.22 15.43 -17.37
CA GLN A 91 -0.60 16.50 -16.81
C GLN A 91 0.23 17.70 -16.33
N SER A 92 1.56 17.56 -16.25
CA SER A 92 2.52 18.57 -15.79
C SER A 92 2.08 19.26 -14.49
N PRO A 93 1.77 18.52 -13.40
CA PRO A 93 1.27 19.10 -12.18
C PRO A 93 2.32 20.02 -11.54
N LYS A 94 1.89 21.20 -11.11
CA LYS A 94 2.70 22.11 -10.28
C LYS A 94 2.88 21.53 -8.87
N ILE A 95 1.79 20.94 -8.37
CA ILE A 95 1.72 20.39 -7.02
C ILE A 95 1.06 19.01 -7.08
N ILE A 96 1.62 18.06 -6.35
CA ILE A 96 0.99 16.76 -6.09
C ILE A 96 0.66 16.68 -4.61
N ILE A 97 -0.62 16.51 -4.29
CA ILE A 97 -1.08 16.16 -2.95
C ILE A 97 -1.19 14.64 -2.88
N VAL A 98 -0.39 14.03 -2.02
CA VAL A 98 -0.46 12.60 -1.71
C VAL A 98 -1.33 12.43 -0.49
N SER A 99 -2.61 12.08 -0.70
CA SER A 99 -3.54 11.73 0.38
C SER A 99 -3.25 10.30 0.80
N ILE A 100 -2.61 10.13 1.96
CA ILE A 100 -2.14 8.83 2.44
C ILE A 100 -2.75 8.46 3.78
N ASN A 101 -3.25 7.22 3.90
CA ASN A 101 -3.66 6.61 5.15
C ASN A 101 -2.97 5.26 5.31
N SER A 102 -1.93 5.20 6.14
CA SER A 102 -1.10 4.00 6.25
C SER A 102 -0.56 3.75 7.65
N PRO A 103 -0.66 2.52 8.16
CA PRO A 103 0.01 2.09 9.39
C PRO A 103 1.53 1.87 9.19
N GLY A 104 2.04 2.00 7.97
CA GLY A 104 3.39 1.63 7.59
C GLY A 104 3.44 0.34 6.79
N GLY A 105 4.54 -0.41 6.91
CA GLY A 105 4.73 -1.66 6.18
C GLY A 105 6.17 -2.12 6.19
N THR A 106 6.60 -2.84 5.15
CA THR A 106 7.97 -3.33 5.08
C THR A 106 8.97 -2.19 4.85
N VAL A 107 10.12 -2.29 5.49
CA VAL A 107 11.21 -1.29 5.38
C VAL A 107 11.61 -1.05 3.93
N SER A 108 11.82 -2.13 3.18
CA SER A 108 12.24 -2.06 1.78
C SER A 108 11.23 -1.30 0.91
N ALA A 109 9.93 -1.62 1.01
CA ALA A 109 8.90 -0.95 0.23
C ALA A 109 8.73 0.53 0.65
N SER A 110 8.84 0.84 1.94
CA SER A 110 8.76 2.21 2.44
C SER A 110 9.94 3.06 1.94
N LYS A 111 11.16 2.50 1.99
CA LYS A 111 12.35 3.17 1.48
C LYS A 111 12.28 3.41 -0.03
N ASP A 112 11.82 2.42 -0.79
CA ASP A 112 11.65 2.57 -2.24
C ASP A 112 10.62 3.65 -2.59
N LEU A 113 9.51 3.72 -1.85
CA LEU A 113 8.51 4.79 -2.04
C LEU A 113 9.08 6.16 -1.73
N TYR A 114 9.80 6.31 -0.61
CA TYR A 114 10.51 7.55 -0.28
C TYR A 114 11.42 7.98 -1.44
N ASP A 115 12.25 7.07 -1.96
CA ASP A 115 13.17 7.36 -3.05
C ASP A 115 12.44 7.70 -4.36
N ILE A 116 11.32 7.04 -4.65
CA ILE A 116 10.47 7.34 -5.81
C ILE A 116 9.96 8.78 -5.75
N PHE A 117 9.41 9.22 -4.61
CA PHE A 117 8.92 10.59 -4.44
C PHE A 117 10.05 11.63 -4.50
N LYS A 118 11.18 11.40 -3.83
CA LYS A 118 12.37 12.28 -3.89
C LYS A 118 12.88 12.42 -5.32
N LYS A 119 12.97 11.33 -6.06
CA LYS A 119 13.40 11.31 -7.47
C LYS A 119 12.41 12.03 -8.37
N TYR A 120 11.11 11.80 -8.17
CA TYR A 120 10.07 12.45 -8.98
C TYR A 120 10.11 13.97 -8.79
N LYS A 121 10.12 14.44 -7.57
CA LYS A 121 10.22 15.86 -7.19
C LYS A 121 11.44 16.52 -7.85
N LYS A 122 12.63 15.92 -7.73
CA LYS A 122 13.86 16.44 -8.31
C LYS A 122 13.81 16.54 -9.84
N ASN A 123 13.20 15.53 -10.51
CA ASN A 123 13.24 15.44 -11.97
C ASN A 123 12.17 16.27 -12.67
N ASN A 124 11.08 16.60 -11.99
CA ASN A 124 9.91 17.27 -12.61
C ASN A 124 9.66 18.67 -12.05
N ASN A 125 10.49 19.15 -11.12
CA ASN A 125 10.31 20.44 -10.44
C ASN A 125 8.86 20.63 -9.93
N THR A 126 8.31 19.57 -9.34
CA THR A 126 6.95 19.49 -8.81
C THR A 126 7.01 19.52 -7.29
N GLU A 127 6.22 20.35 -6.66
CA GLU A 127 6.03 20.37 -5.21
C GLU A 127 5.21 19.16 -4.79
N ILE A 128 5.64 18.47 -3.73
CA ILE A 128 4.93 17.30 -3.19
C ILE A 128 4.52 17.57 -1.76
N ILE A 129 3.21 17.52 -1.52
CA ILE A 129 2.60 17.72 -0.22
C ILE A 129 1.92 16.40 0.19
N PHE A 130 2.19 15.94 1.42
CA PHE A 130 1.49 14.80 1.97
C PHE A 130 0.35 15.27 2.87
N HIS A 131 -0.75 14.57 2.81
CA HIS A 131 -1.91 14.79 3.67
C HIS A 131 -2.45 13.45 4.16
N THR A 132 -2.82 13.37 5.44
CA THR A 132 -3.51 12.21 5.99
C THR A 132 -4.84 12.61 6.62
N ASN A 133 -5.87 11.77 6.42
CA ASN A 133 -7.16 11.94 7.06
C ASN A 133 -7.27 11.14 8.37
N GLU A 134 -6.48 10.06 8.52
CA GLU A 134 -6.62 9.12 9.64
C GLU A 134 -5.29 8.70 10.24
N MET A 135 -4.36 8.20 9.41
CA MET A 135 -3.16 7.54 9.91
C MET A 135 -1.94 7.74 9.03
N LEU A 136 -0.85 8.18 9.64
CA LEU A 136 0.45 8.36 8.99
C LEU A 136 1.55 7.90 9.95
N THR A 137 1.77 6.59 10.02
CA THR A 137 2.66 6.00 11.03
C THR A 137 3.74 5.11 10.42
N SER A 138 4.86 4.92 11.16
CA SER A 138 5.95 4.00 10.82
C SER A 138 6.48 4.22 9.39
N GLY A 139 6.51 3.19 8.55
CA GLY A 139 6.90 3.31 7.13
C GLY A 139 6.07 4.33 6.34
N GLY A 140 4.81 4.59 6.71
CA GLY A 140 3.99 5.66 6.12
C GLY A 140 4.56 7.04 6.42
N TYR A 141 4.99 7.27 7.66
CA TYR A 141 5.66 8.50 8.05
C TYR A 141 7.04 8.64 7.38
N TRP A 142 7.79 7.53 7.26
CA TRP A 142 9.04 7.52 6.49
C TRP A 142 8.83 8.01 5.05
N VAL A 143 7.83 7.47 4.37
CA VAL A 143 7.51 7.87 2.99
C VAL A 143 7.13 9.35 2.92
N SER A 144 6.29 9.85 3.85
CA SER A 144 5.84 11.24 3.85
C SER A 144 6.97 12.24 4.11
N SER A 145 8.08 11.83 4.72
CA SER A 145 9.23 12.70 4.91
C SER A 145 9.91 13.14 3.58
N ALA A 146 9.57 12.50 2.45
CA ALA A 146 10.00 12.94 1.12
C ALA A 146 9.33 14.26 0.66
N ALA A 147 8.29 14.71 1.33
CA ALA A 147 7.47 15.87 1.00
C ALA A 147 8.20 17.21 1.17
N ASP A 148 7.60 18.26 0.63
CA ASP A 148 7.91 19.65 0.99
C ASP A 148 7.16 20.07 2.24
N GLU A 149 5.89 19.63 2.36
CA GLU A 149 5.02 19.91 3.49
C GLU A 149 4.17 18.67 3.82
N ILE A 150 3.85 18.47 5.10
CA ILE A 150 3.01 17.39 5.60
C ILE A 150 1.85 17.97 6.40
N TYR A 151 0.64 17.61 6.05
CA TYR A 151 -0.58 18.03 6.72
C TYR A 151 -1.38 16.84 7.21
N ALA A 152 -2.17 17.06 8.24
CA ALA A 152 -3.07 16.04 8.77
C ALA A 152 -4.43 16.63 9.11
N ASN A 153 -5.47 15.84 8.93
CA ASN A 153 -6.79 16.19 9.43
C ASN A 153 -6.82 16.10 10.96
N TYR A 154 -7.75 16.83 11.60
CA TYR A 154 -8.00 16.75 13.03
C TYR A 154 -8.22 15.30 13.48
N GLY A 155 -7.54 14.90 14.55
CA GLY A 155 -7.67 13.56 15.12
C GLY A 155 -6.88 12.46 14.40
N SER A 156 -6.12 12.79 13.36
CA SER A 156 -5.21 11.83 12.71
C SER A 156 -4.12 11.34 13.66
N ILE A 157 -3.64 10.14 13.44
CA ILE A 157 -2.59 9.48 14.21
C ILE A 157 -1.28 9.52 13.42
N ILE A 158 -0.23 10.13 14.01
CA ILE A 158 1.07 10.37 13.36
C ILE A 158 2.20 9.79 14.22
N GLY A 159 3.32 9.41 13.60
CA GLY A 159 4.55 9.03 14.30
C GLY A 159 4.90 7.56 14.19
N SER A 160 5.06 6.86 15.30
CA SER A 160 5.57 5.48 15.33
C SER A 160 6.92 5.36 14.59
N ILE A 161 7.86 6.27 14.90
CA ILE A 161 9.20 6.29 14.29
C ILE A 161 10.03 5.18 14.94
N GLY A 162 9.84 3.97 14.43
CA GLY A 162 10.48 2.79 14.98
C GLY A 162 10.50 1.61 14.01
N VAL A 163 11.31 0.62 14.34
CA VAL A 163 11.47 -0.61 13.58
C VAL A 163 11.23 -1.79 14.51
N LYS A 164 10.38 -2.70 14.09
CA LYS A 164 10.15 -3.97 14.80
C LYS A 164 10.66 -5.12 13.92
N GLY A 165 11.52 -5.96 14.48
CA GLY A 165 11.92 -7.22 13.88
C GLY A 165 10.79 -8.26 13.90
N PRO A 166 10.99 -9.40 13.24
CA PRO A 166 10.06 -10.51 13.33
C PRO A 166 9.98 -11.07 14.76
N ASP A 167 8.80 -11.52 15.18
CA ASP A 167 8.61 -12.14 16.47
C ASP A 167 9.21 -13.55 16.49
N TRP A 168 9.87 -13.91 17.58
CA TRP A 168 10.26 -15.27 17.86
C TRP A 168 9.35 -15.85 18.94
N PHE A 169 8.50 -16.78 18.59
CA PHE A 169 7.65 -17.48 19.54
C PHE A 169 8.39 -18.75 19.99
N PHE A 170 8.53 -18.95 21.29
CA PHE A 170 9.02 -20.18 21.88
C PHE A 170 7.89 -20.89 22.62
N TYR A 171 7.68 -22.14 22.28
CA TYR A 171 6.69 -23.00 22.94
C TYR A 171 7.40 -24.01 23.82
N ASP A 172 7.38 -23.75 25.12
CA ASP A 172 7.92 -24.70 26.10
C ASP A 172 6.95 -25.88 26.26
N GLN A 173 7.34 -27.05 25.76
CA GLN A 173 6.64 -28.34 25.84
C GLN A 173 5.12 -28.21 25.49
N PRO A 174 4.74 -27.72 24.30
CA PRO A 174 3.34 -27.49 24.00
C PRO A 174 2.55 -28.80 23.97
N ASN A 175 1.41 -28.83 24.65
CA ASN A 175 0.50 -29.96 24.64
C ASN A 175 -0.47 -29.94 23.44
N SER A 176 -0.66 -28.80 22.79
CA SER A 176 -1.48 -28.68 21.61
C SER A 176 -0.97 -27.58 20.65
N ILE A 177 -1.07 -27.83 19.36
CA ILE A 177 -0.91 -26.85 18.28
C ILE A 177 -2.13 -27.00 17.38
N SER A 178 -2.86 -25.92 17.11
CA SER A 178 -4.08 -26.01 16.34
C SER A 178 -3.92 -25.48 14.91
N THR A 179 -4.34 -26.24 13.91
CA THR A 179 -4.39 -25.85 12.48
C THR A 179 -5.76 -26.14 11.86
N GLY A 180 -6.55 -25.11 11.56
CA GLY A 180 -7.86 -25.23 10.92
C GLY A 180 -8.44 -23.89 10.51
N ILE A 181 -9.67 -23.87 10.00
CA ILE A 181 -10.37 -22.61 9.64
C ILE A 181 -10.50 -21.68 10.84
N PHE A 182 -10.48 -22.20 12.07
CA PHE A 182 -10.52 -21.46 13.32
C PHE A 182 -9.20 -21.43 14.10
N GLY A 183 -8.07 -21.79 13.45
CA GLY A 183 -6.75 -21.89 14.07
C GLY A 183 -6.09 -23.26 13.86
N ASN A 184 -4.86 -23.40 14.35
CA ASN A 184 -4.08 -24.65 14.24
C ASN A 184 -3.97 -25.33 15.59
N SER A 185 -4.42 -26.57 15.77
CA SER A 185 -4.30 -27.30 17.04
C SER A 185 -3.92 -28.76 16.84
N ILE A 186 -2.85 -29.17 17.48
CA ILE A 186 -2.42 -30.56 17.59
C ILE A 186 -2.38 -30.89 19.07
N GLU A 187 -3.27 -31.75 19.55
CA GLU A 187 -3.22 -32.27 20.91
C GLU A 187 -2.37 -33.53 20.92
N THR A 188 -1.39 -33.59 21.83
CA THR A 188 -0.55 -34.78 22.01
C THR A 188 -0.48 -35.16 23.47
N LYS A 189 -0.41 -36.47 23.77
CA LYS A 189 -0.29 -36.96 25.15
C LYS A 189 1.09 -36.70 25.75
N ASN A 190 2.16 -36.55 24.93
CA ASN A 190 3.55 -36.53 25.37
C ASN A 190 4.34 -35.30 24.87
N GLY A 191 3.63 -34.21 24.48
CA GLY A 191 4.24 -33.02 23.90
C GLY A 191 4.65 -33.20 22.43
N ILE A 192 5.15 -32.11 21.81
CA ILE A 192 5.58 -32.09 20.43
C ILE A 192 7.10 -31.99 20.38
N LYS A 193 7.71 -32.89 19.61
CA LYS A 193 9.16 -32.86 19.33
C LYS A 193 9.33 -32.65 17.83
N ASN A 194 10.04 -31.59 17.47
CA ASN A 194 10.41 -31.32 16.09
C ASN A 194 11.84 -31.82 15.81
N PHE A 195 12.00 -32.63 14.77
CA PHE A 195 13.28 -33.08 14.27
C PHE A 195 13.50 -32.54 12.87
N SER A 196 14.53 -31.73 12.70
CA SER A 196 14.90 -31.16 11.41
C SER A 196 16.39 -31.35 11.13
N CYS A 197 16.72 -31.75 9.90
CA CYS A 197 18.09 -31.74 9.41
C CYS A 197 18.39 -30.37 8.81
N LYS A 198 19.47 -29.74 9.23
CA LYS A 198 19.88 -28.41 8.74
C LYS A 198 21.38 -28.37 8.46
N ALA A 199 21.76 -27.52 7.52
CA ALA A 199 23.15 -27.17 7.28
C ALA A 199 23.30 -25.64 7.36
N GLY A 200 24.36 -25.20 8.02
CA GLY A 200 24.59 -23.79 8.33
C GLY A 200 24.12 -23.40 9.75
N LYS A 201 24.96 -22.62 10.44
CA LYS A 201 24.66 -22.09 11.77
C LYS A 201 23.42 -21.20 11.68
N SER A 202 22.50 -21.33 12.64
CA SER A 202 21.26 -20.53 12.72
C SER A 202 20.32 -20.65 11.50
N LYS A 203 20.43 -21.71 10.68
CA LYS A 203 19.51 -21.93 9.55
C LYS A 203 18.06 -22.17 10.00
N ASP A 204 17.84 -22.53 11.26
CA ASP A 204 16.56 -22.73 11.91
C ASP A 204 16.20 -21.56 12.85
N ILE A 205 16.66 -20.36 12.54
CA ILE A 205 16.22 -19.13 13.21
C ILE A 205 14.69 -19.05 13.15
N PHE A 206 14.04 -18.58 14.21
CA PHE A 206 12.59 -18.59 14.43
C PHE A 206 11.94 -19.99 14.56
N ASN A 207 12.73 -21.04 14.83
CA ASN A 207 12.15 -22.34 15.20
C ASN A 207 11.44 -22.23 16.56
N PRO A 208 10.10 -22.45 16.62
CA PRO A 208 9.32 -22.23 17.84
C PRO A 208 9.55 -23.33 18.91
N PHE A 209 10.31 -24.38 18.60
CA PHE A 209 10.58 -25.51 19.52
C PHE A 209 11.98 -25.44 20.16
N ARG A 210 12.68 -24.33 20.00
CA ARG A 210 13.92 -24.03 20.73
C ARG A 210 13.99 -22.55 21.07
N GLU A 211 14.67 -22.27 22.16
CA GLU A 211 15.03 -20.91 22.51
C GLU A 211 16.02 -20.30 21.51
N PRO A 212 15.97 -18.99 21.29
CA PRO A 212 17.01 -18.29 20.57
C PRO A 212 18.34 -18.36 21.36
N SER A 213 19.43 -18.42 20.64
CA SER A 213 20.75 -18.21 21.28
C SER A 213 21.03 -16.71 21.42
N ASP A 214 21.88 -16.34 22.40
CA ASP A 214 22.28 -14.93 22.60
C ASP A 214 22.86 -14.30 21.33
N ILE A 215 23.65 -15.05 20.55
CA ILE A 215 24.22 -14.59 19.29
C ILE A 215 23.14 -14.27 18.27
N GLU A 216 22.08 -15.07 18.20
CA GLU A 216 20.96 -14.83 17.28
C GLU A 216 20.17 -13.59 17.70
N LEU A 217 19.93 -13.40 19.00
CA LEU A 217 19.24 -12.21 19.51
C LEU A 217 20.06 -10.95 19.27
N ILE A 218 21.37 -10.96 19.55
CA ILE A 218 22.28 -9.84 19.28
C ILE A 218 22.26 -9.50 17.79
N HIS A 219 22.40 -10.50 16.91
CA HIS A 219 22.39 -10.26 15.46
C HIS A 219 21.07 -9.67 14.97
N LEU A 220 19.93 -10.14 15.48
CA LEU A 220 18.62 -9.59 15.13
C LEU A 220 18.47 -8.16 15.65
N GLN A 221 18.96 -7.85 16.84
CA GLN A 221 18.93 -6.51 17.41
C GLN A 221 19.79 -5.55 16.58
N GLU A 222 21.03 -5.92 16.26
CA GLU A 222 21.92 -5.11 15.41
C GLU A 222 21.31 -4.79 14.05
N MET A 223 20.59 -5.76 13.46
CA MET A 223 19.87 -5.55 12.20
C MET A 223 18.75 -4.52 12.35
N VAL A 224 17.97 -4.60 13.41
CA VAL A 224 16.87 -3.66 13.70
C VAL A 224 17.42 -2.26 14.00
N ASP A 225 18.49 -2.19 14.80
CA ASP A 225 19.13 -0.92 15.16
C ASP A 225 19.71 -0.21 13.94
N GLY A 226 20.34 -0.93 13.02
CA GLY A 226 20.87 -0.34 11.79
C GLY A 226 19.77 0.26 10.90
N ILE A 227 18.61 -0.40 10.81
CA ILE A 227 17.46 0.12 10.07
C ILE A 227 16.84 1.32 10.80
N TYR A 228 16.77 1.28 12.11
CA TYR A 228 16.26 2.37 12.94
C TYR A 228 17.13 3.62 12.81
N ASP A 229 18.45 3.49 12.82
CA ASP A 229 19.40 4.58 12.60
C ASP A 229 19.20 5.23 11.22
N ASP A 230 18.94 4.44 10.18
CA ASP A 230 18.64 4.97 8.86
C ASP A 230 17.32 5.77 8.86
N PHE A 231 16.28 5.26 9.52
CA PHE A 231 15.01 5.94 9.63
C PHE A 231 15.16 7.28 10.37
N ILE A 232 15.81 7.28 11.53
CA ILE A 232 16.06 8.51 12.30
C ILE A 232 16.84 9.54 11.49
N ARG A 233 17.90 9.11 10.79
CA ARG A 233 18.69 10.03 9.96
C ARG A 233 17.87 10.68 8.85
N VAL A 234 16.98 9.93 8.24
CA VAL A 234 16.08 10.48 7.22
C VAL A 234 15.14 11.50 7.84
N ILE A 235 14.46 11.17 8.94
CA ILE A 235 13.51 12.07 9.60
C ILE A 235 14.23 13.34 10.11
N SER A 236 15.36 13.18 10.78
CA SER A 236 16.16 14.31 11.28
C SER A 236 16.52 15.27 10.16
N LYS A 237 16.98 14.76 9.03
CA LYS A 237 17.36 15.57 7.87
C LYS A 237 16.15 16.25 7.22
N GLU A 238 15.09 15.52 6.97
CA GLU A 238 13.95 16.02 6.17
C GLU A 238 13.00 16.92 6.99
N ARG A 239 12.92 16.70 8.30
CA ARG A 239 12.10 17.51 9.23
C ARG A 239 12.90 18.50 10.06
N SER A 240 14.23 18.52 9.92
CA SER A 240 15.13 19.37 10.71
C SER A 240 14.96 19.20 12.23
N ILE A 241 14.72 17.97 12.67
CA ILE A 241 14.60 17.61 14.09
C ILE A 241 15.90 16.96 14.54
N GLU A 242 16.42 17.39 15.70
CA GLU A 242 17.62 16.79 16.29
C GLU A 242 17.45 15.30 16.54
N VAL A 243 18.49 14.49 16.22
CA VAL A 243 18.47 13.03 16.39
C VAL A 243 18.13 12.64 17.84
N ASN A 244 18.72 13.32 18.82
CA ASN A 244 18.46 13.06 20.23
C ASN A 244 17.00 13.34 20.63
N THR A 245 16.37 14.35 20.06
CA THR A 245 14.95 14.64 20.25
C THR A 245 14.09 13.53 19.67
N ILE A 246 14.44 13.01 18.48
CA ILE A 246 13.71 11.89 17.90
C ILE A 246 13.82 10.64 18.78
N ILE A 247 15.00 10.33 19.31
CA ILE A 247 15.23 9.13 20.12
C ILE A 247 14.57 9.23 21.50
N ASN A 248 14.77 10.35 22.21
CA ASN A 248 14.45 10.44 23.64
C ASN A 248 13.08 11.07 23.90
N ASP A 249 12.64 12.00 23.08
CA ASP A 249 11.42 12.78 23.33
C ASP A 249 10.26 12.29 22.47
N ILE A 250 10.51 11.93 21.22
CA ILE A 250 9.49 11.45 20.28
C ILE A 250 9.35 9.91 20.37
N GLY A 251 10.44 9.19 20.18
CA GLY A 251 10.48 7.73 20.19
C GLY A 251 9.58 7.09 19.12
N ALA A 252 9.20 5.84 19.36
CA ALA A 252 8.26 5.10 18.53
C ALA A 252 6.80 5.28 19.00
N LEU A 253 6.47 6.38 19.66
CA LEU A 253 5.12 6.68 20.11
C LEU A 253 4.26 7.21 18.96
N ILE A 254 2.94 7.24 19.18
CA ILE A 254 1.96 7.82 18.27
C ILE A 254 1.39 9.09 18.89
N TYR A 255 1.09 10.05 18.03
CA TYR A 255 0.65 11.39 18.42
C TYR A 255 -0.61 11.76 17.65
N ASN A 256 -1.49 12.55 18.25
CA ASN A 256 -2.55 13.21 17.50
C ASN A 256 -1.98 14.36 16.64
N SER A 257 -2.79 14.91 15.76
CA SER A 257 -2.40 15.97 14.82
C SER A 257 -1.81 17.20 15.53
N GLU A 258 -2.43 17.67 16.62
CA GLU A 258 -1.95 18.84 17.39
C GLU A 258 -0.57 18.57 18.03
N GLN A 259 -0.40 17.41 18.65
CA GLN A 259 0.88 17.00 19.23
C GLN A 259 1.97 16.88 18.14
N ALA A 260 1.60 16.35 16.97
CA ALA A 260 2.53 16.18 15.85
C ALA A 260 2.99 17.52 15.27
N VAL A 261 2.14 18.56 15.25
CA VAL A 261 2.53 19.93 14.89
C VAL A 261 3.53 20.46 15.92
N ASN A 262 3.25 20.33 17.21
CA ASN A 262 4.13 20.82 18.28
C ASN A 262 5.51 20.14 18.29
N LEU A 263 5.58 18.90 17.86
CA LEU A 263 6.82 18.11 17.69
C LEU A 263 7.49 18.30 16.33
N HIS A 264 6.96 19.17 15.47
CA HIS A 264 7.43 19.41 14.11
C HIS A 264 7.41 18.16 13.20
N LEU A 265 6.62 17.15 13.57
CA LEU A 265 6.41 15.96 12.74
C LEU A 265 5.58 16.28 11.50
N ILE A 266 4.65 17.22 11.60
CA ILE A 266 3.87 17.76 10.49
C ILE A 266 3.89 19.28 10.52
N ASP A 267 3.54 19.91 9.41
CA ASP A 267 3.59 21.37 9.28
C ASP A 267 2.34 22.05 9.82
N ASN A 268 1.16 21.45 9.63
CA ASN A 268 -0.07 21.96 10.23
C ASN A 268 -1.20 20.92 10.23
N GLU A 269 -2.24 21.19 11.02
CA GLU A 269 -3.52 20.51 11.01
C GLU A 269 -4.48 21.23 10.05
N MET A 270 -4.97 20.53 9.04
CA MET A 270 -5.86 21.11 8.03
C MET A 270 -6.61 20.00 7.29
N SER A 271 -7.88 20.23 6.95
CA SER A 271 -8.62 19.33 6.06
C SER A 271 -8.08 19.35 4.63
N LEU A 272 -8.34 18.31 3.84
CA LEU A 272 -7.86 18.25 2.45
C LEU A 272 -8.45 19.39 1.59
N ASP A 273 -9.71 19.74 1.78
CA ASP A 273 -10.38 20.79 1.02
C ASP A 273 -9.84 22.19 1.38
N ASP A 274 -9.61 22.43 2.67
CA ASP A 274 -8.97 23.67 3.12
C ASP A 274 -7.52 23.74 2.65
N LEU A 275 -6.80 22.63 2.62
CA LEU A 275 -5.44 22.55 2.11
C LEU A 275 -5.37 22.93 0.63
N ILE A 276 -6.26 22.41 -0.22
CA ILE A 276 -6.32 22.76 -1.63
C ILE A 276 -6.53 24.28 -1.79
N THR A 277 -7.47 24.85 -1.03
CA THR A 277 -7.76 26.27 -1.05
C THR A 277 -6.59 27.11 -0.56
N ASN A 278 -5.94 26.68 0.51
CA ASN A 278 -4.75 27.33 1.08
C ASN A 278 -3.57 27.30 0.11
N ILE A 279 -3.33 26.18 -0.56
CA ILE A 279 -2.29 26.02 -1.59
C ILE A 279 -2.52 27.03 -2.72
N ALA A 280 -3.74 27.07 -3.28
CA ALA A 280 -4.06 27.99 -4.36
C ALA A 280 -3.78 29.46 -3.96
N LYS A 281 -4.14 29.85 -2.74
CA LYS A 281 -3.90 31.18 -2.20
C LYS A 281 -2.41 31.48 -1.96
N THR A 282 -1.69 30.58 -1.31
CA THR A 282 -0.28 30.79 -0.91
C THR A 282 0.67 30.72 -2.10
N ARG A 283 0.33 29.95 -3.14
CA ARG A 283 1.09 29.89 -4.40
C ARG A 283 0.59 30.88 -5.45
N SER A 284 -0.36 31.77 -5.08
CA SER A 284 -0.92 32.81 -5.94
C SER A 284 -1.49 32.28 -7.26
N PHE A 285 -2.20 31.16 -7.21
CA PHE A 285 -2.90 30.60 -8.36
C PHE A 285 -4.24 31.34 -8.51
N GLU A 286 -4.30 32.33 -9.41
CA GLU A 286 -5.56 33.01 -9.75
C GLU A 286 -6.57 32.06 -10.38
N ASP A 287 -6.08 31.09 -11.15
CA ASP A 287 -6.83 30.05 -11.81
C ASP A 287 -6.09 28.72 -11.67
N TYR A 288 -6.81 27.65 -11.33
CA TYR A 288 -6.22 26.33 -11.15
C TYR A 288 -7.23 25.23 -11.49
N ARG A 289 -6.72 24.03 -11.73
CA ARG A 289 -7.51 22.79 -11.84
C ARG A 289 -7.01 21.76 -10.84
N VAL A 290 -7.95 21.03 -10.25
CA VAL A 290 -7.66 19.90 -9.37
C VAL A 290 -8.05 18.62 -10.08
N ILE A 291 -7.09 17.74 -10.26
CA ILE A 291 -7.32 16.42 -10.85
C ILE A 291 -7.01 15.32 -9.82
N ARG A 292 -7.76 14.24 -9.89
CA ARG A 292 -7.53 13.06 -9.04
C ARG A 292 -7.25 11.85 -9.93
N SER A 293 -6.32 10.98 -9.50
CA SER A 293 -6.12 9.68 -10.14
C SER A 293 -7.41 8.88 -10.08
N SER A 294 -7.94 8.52 -11.24
CA SER A 294 -9.07 7.60 -11.29
C SER A 294 -8.56 6.20 -10.94
N ILE A 295 -9.09 5.61 -9.87
CA ILE A 295 -8.92 4.18 -9.64
C ILE A 295 -9.54 3.50 -10.87
N GLN A 296 -8.74 2.78 -11.65
CA GLN A 296 -9.27 1.95 -12.74
C GLN A 296 -10.28 0.99 -12.11
N LYS A 297 -11.57 1.31 -12.19
CA LYS A 297 -12.62 0.34 -11.93
C LYS A 297 -12.49 -0.68 -13.05
N ASN A 298 -11.91 -1.84 -12.74
CA ASN A 298 -12.01 -2.98 -13.63
C ASN A 298 -13.50 -3.25 -13.83
N THR A 299 -14.03 -2.83 -14.97
CA THR A 299 -15.41 -3.11 -15.33
C THR A 299 -15.58 -4.62 -15.42
N PHE A 300 -16.79 -5.13 -15.10
CA PHE A 300 -17.14 -6.54 -15.22
C PHE A 300 -16.68 -7.16 -16.55
N LEU A 301 -16.69 -6.37 -17.63
CA LEU A 301 -16.21 -6.74 -18.96
C LEU A 301 -14.70 -6.99 -19.03
N THR A 302 -13.87 -6.15 -18.37
CA THR A 302 -12.43 -6.37 -18.31
C THR A 302 -12.07 -7.57 -17.44
N GLN A 303 -12.84 -7.88 -16.41
CA GLN A 303 -12.70 -9.09 -15.61
C GLN A 303 -13.07 -10.34 -16.41
N LEU A 304 -14.10 -10.28 -17.24
CA LEU A 304 -14.54 -11.37 -18.12
C LEU A 304 -13.51 -11.67 -19.22
N LEU A 305 -12.96 -10.62 -19.85
CA LEU A 305 -11.97 -10.74 -20.91
C LEU A 305 -10.60 -11.21 -20.40
N ASN A 306 -10.22 -10.84 -19.18
CA ASN A 306 -8.96 -11.28 -18.56
C ASN A 306 -9.02 -12.69 -17.96
N GLY A 307 -10.14 -13.43 -18.12
CA GLY A 307 -10.27 -14.80 -17.67
C GLY A 307 -10.22 -14.99 -16.14
N SER A 308 -10.26 -13.90 -15.37
CA SER A 308 -10.05 -13.95 -13.92
C SER A 308 -11.22 -14.50 -13.11
N LEU A 309 -12.41 -14.67 -13.72
CA LEU A 309 -13.60 -15.18 -13.01
C LEU A 309 -13.58 -16.69 -12.78
N ILE A 310 -12.77 -17.46 -13.53
CA ILE A 310 -12.80 -18.92 -13.46
C ILE A 310 -11.83 -19.49 -12.40
N ASN A 311 -10.84 -18.72 -11.97
CA ASN A 311 -9.75 -19.21 -11.09
C ASN A 311 -9.81 -18.72 -9.63
N GLN A 312 -10.83 -17.95 -9.24
CA GLN A 312 -10.86 -17.27 -7.93
C GLN A 312 -10.97 -18.20 -6.70
N ASN A 313 -11.51 -19.41 -6.84
CA ASN A 313 -11.80 -20.25 -5.67
C ASN A 313 -10.66 -21.15 -5.19
N GLN A 314 -9.62 -21.38 -5.99
CA GLN A 314 -8.49 -22.23 -5.60
C GLN A 314 -7.27 -21.45 -5.09
N HIS A 315 -7.03 -20.23 -5.59
CA HIS A 315 -5.87 -19.42 -5.18
C HIS A 315 -6.03 -18.75 -3.81
N MET A 316 -7.25 -18.37 -3.42
CA MET A 316 -7.50 -17.68 -2.14
C MET A 316 -7.06 -18.48 -0.89
N LYS A 317 -7.10 -19.82 -0.97
CA LYS A 317 -6.73 -20.72 0.15
C LYS A 317 -5.22 -20.83 0.38
N ILE A 318 -4.42 -20.63 -0.66
CA ILE A 318 -2.95 -20.75 -0.59
C ILE A 318 -2.31 -19.43 -0.19
N GLU A 319 -2.88 -18.28 -0.61
CA GLU A 319 -2.35 -16.95 -0.33
C GLU A 319 -2.59 -16.49 1.12
N CYS A 320 -3.73 -16.82 1.72
CA CYS A 320 -3.95 -16.56 3.15
C CYS A 320 -2.92 -17.26 4.05
N LEU A 321 -2.42 -18.41 3.64
CA LEU A 321 -1.35 -19.15 4.34
C LEU A 321 0.02 -18.46 4.22
N ASN A 322 0.33 -17.88 3.06
CA ASN A 322 1.60 -17.21 2.82
C ASN A 322 1.65 -15.79 3.43
N LEU A 323 0.52 -15.07 3.45
CA LEU A 323 0.41 -13.76 4.10
C LEU A 323 0.59 -13.88 5.62
N ARG A 324 0.10 -14.96 6.24
CA ARG A 324 0.28 -15.21 7.68
C ARG A 324 1.73 -15.44 8.10
N SER A 325 2.57 -15.94 7.21
CA SER A 325 4.01 -16.15 7.47
C SER A 325 4.87 -14.90 7.23
N SER A 326 4.37 -13.93 6.44
CA SER A 326 5.10 -12.73 6.05
C SER A 326 4.65 -11.46 6.77
N ILE A 327 3.44 -11.46 7.38
CA ILE A 327 2.85 -10.32 8.10
C ILE A 327 2.72 -10.67 9.57
N SER A 328 3.82 -10.89 10.26
CA SER A 328 3.86 -10.76 11.72
C SER A 328 4.24 -9.33 12.11
N VAL A 329 3.54 -8.35 11.57
CA VAL A 329 3.61 -6.97 12.06
C VAL A 329 2.21 -6.52 12.46
N VAL A 330 2.01 -6.65 13.77
CA VAL A 330 1.11 -5.85 14.60
C VAL A 330 -0.21 -5.40 13.95
N LEU A 331 -1.17 -6.27 14.01
CA LEU A 331 -2.53 -5.90 14.38
C LEU A 331 -3.11 -7.12 15.11
N ASN A 332 -3.36 -7.01 16.42
CA ASN A 332 -4.41 -7.77 17.09
C ASN A 332 -5.74 -7.36 16.45
N TYR A 333 -5.93 -7.75 15.20
CA TYR A 333 -7.21 -7.67 14.54
C TYR A 333 -7.79 -9.07 14.58
N GLU A 334 -8.72 -9.29 15.47
CA GLU A 334 -9.67 -10.39 15.35
C GLU A 334 -10.46 -10.18 14.06
N SER A 335 -9.87 -10.55 12.93
CA SER A 335 -10.61 -10.64 11.68
C SER A 335 -11.26 -12.00 11.62
N THR A 336 -12.51 -12.05 11.94
CA THR A 336 -13.44 -13.05 11.46
C THR A 336 -13.49 -12.95 9.93
N GLY A 337 -12.72 -13.77 9.20
CA GLY A 337 -12.92 -13.81 7.76
C GLY A 337 -11.76 -14.20 6.85
N CYS A 338 -10.68 -14.77 7.36
CA CYS A 338 -9.73 -15.57 6.56
C CYS A 338 -9.51 -16.90 7.21
#